data_86565259ed01a1b973b93b9b9c8c6cac
#
_entry.id   86565259ed01a1b973b93b9b9c8c6cac
#
_cell.length_a   1.000
_cell.length_b   1.000
_cell.length_c   1.000
_cell.angle_alpha   90.00
_cell.angle_beta   90.00
_cell.angle_gamma   90.00
#
_symmetry.space_group_name_H-M   'P 1'
#
loop_
_entity.id
_entity.type
_entity.pdbx_description
1 polymer ?
#
loop_
_entity_poly.entity_id
_entity_poly.type
_entity_poly.pdbx_seq_one_letter_code
_entity_poly.pdbx_strand_id
1 'polypeptide(L)'
;MNVKLIGEHKKDSRACRDGLALTLNEMMAEDKSICYVDCDLMGCINTKMLRKNYPDRAFEAGIAEANGAGVAAGLAATGKKVFYHSFGTFSSRRCYDQIYMSAAYAGLTVHVLGSDAGVTAAFNGGTHMPLEDAAMYLSIPETTVLDPADYDQLASITRQLVNVEGVSYTRFVRKGIIQVYGEGSEFEIGKGVVLHESDKDVATIITSGIMVDESLKAYEALQAEGINVRVIDMFTWKPLDEELVIKAAKETGAIVTAENHNVTCGLGSVVANCLAKNCPTIQEFVGVQDLFGQVGPQDYLMDTYGLRAANIVEAVKKAVSRK
;
A
#
# COMPACT_ATOMS: atom_id res chain seq x y z
N MET A 1 -12.87 -10.29 9.63
CA MET A 1 -13.11 -9.10 8.81
C MET A 1 -14.44 -9.25 8.07
N ASN A 2 -15.26 -8.21 8.00
CA ASN A 2 -16.51 -8.20 7.22
C ASN A 2 -16.30 -7.27 6.02
N VAL A 3 -15.99 -7.85 4.86
CA VAL A 3 -15.59 -7.09 3.68
C VAL A 3 -16.71 -7.18 2.64
N LYS A 4 -17.09 -6.03 2.08
CA LYS A 4 -18.09 -5.92 1.01
C LYS A 4 -17.36 -5.70 -0.32
N LEU A 5 -17.12 -6.77 -1.07
CA LEU A 5 -16.52 -6.68 -2.42
C LEU A 5 -17.55 -6.11 -3.41
N ILE A 6 -17.17 -5.10 -4.20
CA ILE A 6 -18.04 -4.46 -5.21
C ILE A 6 -17.92 -5.16 -6.57
N GLY A 7 -16.72 -5.42 -7.06
CA GLY A 7 -16.49 -6.21 -8.27
C GLY A 7 -17.02 -5.62 -9.59
N GLU A 8 -17.34 -4.32 -9.64
CA GLU A 8 -17.89 -3.69 -10.85
C GLU A 8 -16.82 -3.05 -11.76
N HIS A 9 -15.54 -3.06 -11.37
CA HIS A 9 -14.42 -2.42 -12.08
C HIS A 9 -14.66 -0.95 -12.43
N LYS A 10 -15.46 -0.26 -11.65
CA LYS A 10 -15.81 1.14 -11.87
C LYS A 10 -14.89 2.05 -11.06
N LYS A 11 -14.47 3.13 -11.71
CA LYS A 11 -13.71 4.18 -11.05
C LYS A 11 -14.59 4.87 -10.01
N ASP A 12 -14.08 4.98 -8.78
CA ASP A 12 -14.72 5.75 -7.72
C ASP A 12 -14.73 7.25 -8.09
N SER A 13 -15.84 7.90 -7.86
CA SER A 13 -15.97 9.36 -7.98
C SER A 13 -15.23 10.10 -6.87
N ARG A 14 -15.00 9.42 -5.73
CA ARG A 14 -14.25 9.93 -4.58
C ARG A 14 -12.75 9.77 -4.83
N ALA A 15 -11.95 10.77 -4.51
CA ALA A 15 -10.50 10.64 -4.56
C ALA A 15 -9.97 10.08 -3.22
N CYS A 16 -9.02 9.15 -3.25
CA CYS A 16 -8.46 8.54 -2.03
C CYS A 16 -7.89 9.61 -1.06
N ARG A 17 -7.29 10.70 -1.60
CA ARG A 17 -6.85 11.84 -0.79
C ARG A 17 -7.97 12.50 0.02
N ASP A 18 -9.19 12.52 -0.50
CA ASP A 18 -10.33 13.12 0.21
C ASP A 18 -10.74 12.24 1.39
N GLY A 19 -10.73 10.91 1.20
CA GLY A 19 -10.93 9.94 2.28
C GLY A 19 -9.92 10.10 3.40
N LEU A 20 -8.64 10.18 3.05
CA LEU A 20 -7.57 10.42 4.03
C LEU A 20 -7.77 11.74 4.78
N ALA A 21 -8.01 12.85 4.06
CA ALA A 21 -8.16 14.18 4.66
C ALA A 21 -9.37 14.26 5.59
N LEU A 22 -10.52 13.70 5.19
CA LEU A 22 -11.74 13.66 6.01
C LEU A 22 -11.53 12.78 7.25
N THR A 23 -10.93 11.60 7.08
CA THR A 23 -10.64 10.69 8.19
C THR A 23 -9.71 11.36 9.22
N LEU A 24 -8.62 11.98 8.78
CA LEU A 24 -7.71 12.69 9.68
C LEU A 24 -8.41 13.87 10.38
N ASN A 25 -9.28 14.60 9.66
CA ASN A 25 -10.02 15.70 10.27
C ASN A 25 -10.95 15.24 11.40
N GLU A 26 -11.65 14.14 11.20
CA GLU A 26 -12.52 13.53 12.23
C GLU A 26 -11.69 13.02 13.41
N MET A 27 -10.62 12.27 13.15
CA MET A 27 -9.72 11.74 14.19
C MET A 27 -9.09 12.87 15.03
N MET A 28 -8.66 13.97 14.40
CA MET A 28 -8.11 15.13 15.10
C MET A 28 -9.17 15.90 15.91
N ALA A 29 -10.45 15.82 15.55
CA ALA A 29 -11.54 16.37 16.35
C ALA A 29 -11.72 15.57 17.66
N GLU A 30 -11.62 14.25 17.56
CA GLU A 30 -11.85 13.30 18.65
C GLU A 30 -10.64 13.18 19.59
N ASP A 31 -9.42 13.15 19.05
CA ASP A 31 -8.17 12.96 19.81
C ASP A 31 -7.21 14.15 19.64
N LYS A 32 -7.03 14.91 20.74
CA LYS A 32 -6.12 16.07 20.80
C LYS A 32 -4.63 15.68 20.81
N SER A 33 -4.31 14.41 20.93
CA SER A 33 -2.93 13.92 20.84
C SER A 33 -2.44 13.81 19.39
N ILE A 34 -3.35 13.78 18.41
CA ILE A 34 -3.02 13.63 17.00
C ILE A 34 -2.48 14.96 16.43
N CYS A 35 -1.31 14.88 15.80
CA CYS A 35 -0.69 15.95 15.03
C CYS A 35 -0.48 15.53 13.58
N TYR A 36 -0.44 16.53 12.70
CA TYR A 36 -0.19 16.36 11.27
C TYR A 36 0.98 17.25 10.83
N VAL A 37 1.91 16.70 10.06
CA VAL A 37 3.06 17.43 9.48
C VAL A 37 3.09 17.19 7.98
N ASP A 38 3.22 18.24 7.19
CA ASP A 38 3.23 18.19 5.73
C ASP A 38 4.47 18.93 5.15
N CYS A 39 4.86 18.57 3.94
CA CYS A 39 6.00 19.16 3.24
C CYS A 39 5.56 19.91 1.97
N ASP A 40 4.77 20.99 2.14
CA ASP A 40 4.23 21.85 1.08
C ASP A 40 3.27 21.14 0.10
N LEU A 41 2.59 20.09 0.56
CA LEU A 41 1.71 19.26 -0.24
C LEU A 41 0.25 19.23 0.25
N MET A 42 -0.11 20.01 1.27
CA MET A 42 -1.48 20.06 1.80
C MET A 42 -2.52 20.38 0.72
N GLY A 43 -2.15 21.18 -0.31
CA GLY A 43 -3.00 21.45 -1.46
C GLY A 43 -3.20 20.24 -2.38
N CYS A 44 -2.20 19.37 -2.48
CA CYS A 44 -2.22 18.20 -3.34
C CYS A 44 -3.10 17.07 -2.79
N ILE A 45 -3.16 16.94 -1.46
CA ILE A 45 -3.92 15.87 -0.79
C ILE A 45 -5.12 16.40 0.03
N ASN A 46 -5.57 17.63 -0.24
CA ASN A 46 -6.74 18.27 0.38
C ASN A 46 -6.71 18.39 1.92
N THR A 47 -5.52 18.38 2.54
CA THR A 47 -5.36 18.48 4.00
C THR A 47 -5.25 19.92 4.52
N LYS A 48 -5.42 20.96 3.65
CA LYS A 48 -5.44 22.38 4.09
C LYS A 48 -6.49 22.63 5.17
N MET A 49 -7.59 21.85 5.17
CA MET A 49 -8.61 21.94 6.21
C MET A 49 -8.08 21.63 7.60
N LEU A 50 -7.12 20.72 7.73
CA LEU A 50 -6.51 20.35 9.02
C LEU A 50 -5.80 21.56 9.64
N ARG A 51 -5.01 22.30 8.84
CA ARG A 51 -4.34 23.52 9.33
C ARG A 51 -5.33 24.62 9.71
N LYS A 52 -6.45 24.71 8.97
CA LYS A 52 -7.51 25.68 9.30
C LYS A 52 -8.23 25.33 10.60
N ASN A 53 -8.56 24.06 10.79
CA ASN A 53 -9.35 23.59 11.93
C ASN A 53 -8.49 23.37 13.19
N TYR A 54 -7.21 23.00 13.02
CA TYR A 54 -6.28 22.65 14.11
C TYR A 54 -4.91 23.30 13.89
N PRO A 55 -4.83 24.67 13.92
CA PRO A 55 -3.57 25.40 13.62
C PRO A 55 -2.44 25.13 14.60
N ASP A 56 -2.76 24.63 15.79
CA ASP A 56 -1.84 24.23 16.86
C ASP A 56 -1.32 22.77 16.74
N ARG A 57 -1.86 22.00 15.79
CA ARG A 57 -1.57 20.57 15.63
C ARG A 57 -1.34 20.13 14.18
N ALA A 58 -1.54 21.01 13.20
CA ALA A 58 -1.26 20.76 11.80
C ALA A 58 -0.20 21.74 11.28
N PHE A 59 0.96 21.22 10.96
CA PHE A 59 2.17 21.99 10.68
C PHE A 59 2.60 21.85 9.22
N GLU A 60 3.14 22.93 8.67
CA GLU A 60 3.76 22.97 7.35
C GLU A 60 5.25 23.15 7.50
N ALA A 61 6.03 22.14 7.09
CA ALA A 61 7.49 22.14 7.18
C ALA A 61 8.17 22.74 5.95
N GLY A 62 7.40 23.07 4.90
CA GLY A 62 7.92 23.47 3.60
C GLY A 62 8.52 22.29 2.81
N ILE A 63 9.14 22.56 1.66
CA ILE A 63 9.82 21.53 0.84
C ILE A 63 11.14 21.15 1.53
N ALA A 64 11.03 20.44 2.65
CA ALA A 64 12.15 20.10 3.53
C ALA A 64 11.87 18.78 4.27
N GLU A 65 11.81 17.67 3.55
CA GLU A 65 11.29 16.38 4.05
C GLU A 65 12.12 15.83 5.23
N ALA A 66 13.45 16.00 5.20
CA ALA A 66 14.30 15.60 6.32
C ALA A 66 13.99 16.43 7.59
N ASN A 67 13.74 17.74 7.45
CA ASN A 67 13.31 18.60 8.56
C ASN A 67 11.91 18.21 9.03
N GLY A 68 10.95 17.97 8.10
CA GLY A 68 9.59 17.53 8.41
C GLY A 68 9.56 16.22 9.21
N ALA A 69 10.39 15.25 8.84
CA ALA A 69 10.56 14.00 9.59
C ALA A 69 11.14 14.25 11.00
N GLY A 70 12.11 15.15 11.13
CA GLY A 70 12.65 15.57 12.43
C GLY A 70 11.61 16.27 13.30
N VAL A 71 10.78 17.14 12.72
CA VAL A 71 9.65 17.79 13.43
C VAL A 71 8.63 16.73 13.88
N ALA A 72 8.28 15.77 13.01
CA ALA A 72 7.37 14.68 13.36
C ALA A 72 7.92 13.85 14.53
N ALA A 73 9.19 13.46 14.49
CA ALA A 73 9.83 12.74 15.58
C ALA A 73 9.86 13.56 16.88
N GLY A 74 10.16 14.86 16.81
CA GLY A 74 10.14 15.77 17.97
C GLY A 74 8.76 15.88 18.60
N LEU A 75 7.70 15.99 17.81
CA LEU A 75 6.31 15.96 18.30
C LEU A 75 5.97 14.61 18.94
N ALA A 76 6.37 13.51 18.32
CA ALA A 76 6.17 12.16 18.87
C ALA A 76 6.87 11.98 20.22
N ALA A 77 8.08 12.54 20.39
CA ALA A 77 8.80 12.54 21.67
C ALA A 77 8.07 13.29 22.79
N THR A 78 7.13 14.18 22.45
CA THR A 78 6.24 14.84 23.44
C THR A 78 4.97 14.03 23.74
N GLY A 79 4.85 12.79 23.28
CA GLY A 79 3.69 11.92 23.47
C GLY A 79 2.55 12.15 22.46
N LYS A 80 2.82 12.81 21.32
CA LYS A 80 1.85 12.98 20.25
C LYS A 80 1.86 11.79 19.30
N LYS A 81 0.70 11.49 18.70
CA LYS A 81 0.55 10.56 17.57
C LYS A 81 0.67 11.38 16.29
N VAL A 82 1.72 11.16 15.51
CA VAL A 82 2.05 12.06 14.42
C VAL A 82 1.83 11.39 13.07
N PHE A 83 1.00 12.02 12.22
CA PHE A 83 0.89 11.70 10.81
C PHE A 83 1.77 12.67 10.01
N TYR A 84 2.74 12.12 9.29
CA TYR A 84 3.70 12.87 8.49
C TYR A 84 3.51 12.55 7.02
N HIS A 85 3.35 13.56 6.16
CA HIS A 85 3.09 13.36 4.73
C HIS A 85 4.12 14.05 3.84
N SER A 86 4.49 13.34 2.77
CA SER A 86 5.08 13.85 1.54
C SER A 86 4.75 12.90 0.37
N PHE A 87 5.17 13.21 -0.85
CA PHE A 87 5.12 12.22 -1.94
C PHE A 87 5.92 10.97 -1.57
N GLY A 88 5.47 9.78 -1.98
CA GLY A 88 6.10 8.50 -1.65
C GLY A 88 7.60 8.48 -1.90
N THR A 89 8.03 9.05 -3.01
CA THR A 89 9.46 9.24 -3.34
C THR A 89 10.22 10.05 -2.30
N PHE A 90 9.62 11.09 -1.73
CA PHE A 90 10.31 12.03 -0.85
C PHE A 90 10.11 11.69 0.62
N SER A 91 8.97 11.10 0.99
CA SER A 91 8.76 10.54 2.31
C SER A 91 9.59 9.26 2.55
N SER A 92 10.16 8.67 1.50
CA SER A 92 11.12 7.58 1.59
C SER A 92 12.57 8.06 1.44
N ARG A 93 13.02 8.35 0.22
CA ARG A 93 14.45 8.58 -0.07
C ARG A 93 15.05 9.79 0.65
N ARG A 94 14.30 10.91 0.79
CA ARG A 94 14.86 12.16 1.34
C ARG A 94 14.93 12.21 2.85
N CYS A 95 14.13 11.45 3.55
CA CYS A 95 14.04 11.50 5.00
C CYS A 95 14.20 10.12 5.67
N TYR A 96 14.70 9.13 4.91
CA TYR A 96 14.85 7.76 5.40
C TYR A 96 15.70 7.70 6.68
N ASP A 97 16.86 8.36 6.68
CA ASP A 97 17.76 8.37 7.84
C ASP A 97 17.10 9.04 9.07
N GLN A 98 16.36 10.15 8.87
CA GLN A 98 15.67 10.83 9.96
C GLN A 98 14.54 9.95 10.51
N ILE A 99 13.78 9.27 9.67
CA ILE A 99 12.75 8.31 10.13
C ILE A 99 13.41 7.13 10.83
N TYR A 100 14.50 6.58 10.27
CA TYR A 100 15.21 5.46 10.88
C TYR A 100 15.75 5.81 12.27
N MET A 101 16.55 6.88 12.35
CA MET A 101 17.27 7.23 13.58
C MET A 101 16.42 7.99 14.60
N SER A 102 15.65 9.00 14.13
CA SER A 102 14.95 9.90 15.05
C SER A 102 13.55 9.39 15.46
N ALA A 103 12.94 8.52 14.68
CA ALA A 103 11.64 7.94 15.00
C ALA A 103 11.75 6.45 15.36
N ALA A 104 12.12 5.57 14.42
CA ALA A 104 12.09 4.12 14.62
C ALA A 104 13.07 3.65 15.71
N TYR A 105 14.37 3.99 15.58
CA TYR A 105 15.40 3.60 16.55
C TYR A 105 15.15 4.21 17.95
N ALA A 106 14.54 5.40 17.96
CA ALA A 106 14.16 6.07 19.21
C ALA A 106 12.85 5.52 19.84
N GLY A 107 12.19 4.53 19.21
CA GLY A 107 10.94 3.94 19.71
C GLY A 107 9.74 4.89 19.68
N LEU A 108 9.73 5.86 18.78
CA LEU A 108 8.68 6.88 18.67
C LEU A 108 7.62 6.47 17.64
N THR A 109 6.37 6.90 17.85
CA THR A 109 5.26 6.62 16.95
C THR A 109 5.09 7.73 15.91
N VAL A 110 5.41 7.42 14.65
CA VAL A 110 5.24 8.30 13.50
C VAL A 110 4.61 7.51 12.33
N HIS A 111 3.43 7.96 11.89
CA HIS A 111 2.73 7.38 10.74
C HIS A 111 3.07 8.15 9.48
N VAL A 112 3.94 7.58 8.66
CA VAL A 112 4.40 8.18 7.40
C VAL A 112 3.40 7.86 6.29
N LEU A 113 2.93 8.90 5.61
CA LEU A 113 1.98 8.83 4.51
C LEU A 113 2.69 9.20 3.20
N GLY A 114 2.92 8.22 2.32
CA GLY A 114 3.57 8.41 1.03
C GLY A 114 2.56 8.42 -0.12
N SER A 115 2.25 9.59 -0.68
CA SER A 115 1.29 9.68 -1.80
C SER A 115 1.92 9.43 -3.16
N ASP A 116 1.09 9.12 -4.15
CA ASP A 116 1.45 8.78 -5.53
C ASP A 116 2.26 7.47 -5.68
N ALA A 117 1.76 6.41 -5.06
CA ALA A 117 2.37 5.08 -5.09
C ALA A 117 2.66 4.58 -6.53
N GLY A 118 3.90 4.18 -6.80
CA GLY A 118 4.33 3.57 -8.06
C GLY A 118 3.92 4.36 -9.31
N VAL A 119 3.36 3.69 -10.31
CA VAL A 119 2.96 4.29 -11.59
C VAL A 119 1.83 5.31 -11.50
N THR A 120 1.18 5.44 -10.34
CA THR A 120 0.13 6.46 -10.13
C THR A 120 0.68 7.89 -10.05
N ALA A 121 2.01 8.05 -9.93
CA ALA A 121 2.71 9.33 -10.10
C ALA A 121 2.53 9.91 -11.52
N ALA A 122 2.31 9.04 -12.53
CA ALA A 122 1.93 9.38 -13.91
C ALA A 122 2.78 10.51 -14.51
N PHE A 123 2.16 11.64 -14.84
CA PHE A 123 2.82 12.79 -15.46
C PHE A 123 3.86 13.50 -14.59
N ASN A 124 3.91 13.23 -13.28
CA ASN A 124 5.00 13.71 -12.43
C ASN A 124 6.36 13.06 -12.81
N GLY A 125 6.31 11.91 -13.49
CA GLY A 125 7.46 11.24 -14.07
C GLY A 125 8.29 10.41 -13.09
N GLY A 126 9.37 9.81 -13.61
CA GLY A 126 10.20 8.86 -12.88
C GLY A 126 10.84 9.39 -11.61
N THR A 127 11.11 10.72 -11.53
CA THR A 127 11.63 11.33 -10.30
C THR A 127 10.64 11.35 -9.15
N HIS A 128 9.34 11.21 -9.44
CA HIS A 128 8.23 11.21 -8.48
C HIS A 128 7.54 9.85 -8.38
N MET A 129 8.06 8.83 -9.07
CA MET A 129 7.49 7.49 -9.12
C MET A 129 8.23 6.59 -8.12
N PRO A 130 7.64 6.34 -6.94
CA PRO A 130 8.25 5.51 -5.92
C PRO A 130 8.06 4.03 -6.28
N LEU A 131 9.11 3.39 -6.80
CA LEU A 131 9.13 1.97 -7.12
C LEU A 131 9.95 1.15 -6.09
N GLU A 132 10.51 1.82 -5.09
CA GLU A 132 11.36 1.28 -4.03
C GLU A 132 10.99 1.78 -2.63
N ASP A 133 9.96 2.60 -2.51
CA ASP A 133 9.55 3.25 -1.27
C ASP A 133 9.24 2.26 -0.14
N ALA A 134 8.40 1.27 -0.41
CA ALA A 134 8.06 0.25 0.57
C ALA A 134 9.29 -0.58 0.99
N ALA A 135 10.20 -0.88 0.07
CA ALA A 135 11.43 -1.62 0.35
C ALA A 135 12.28 -0.96 1.44
N MET A 136 12.39 0.38 1.39
CA MET A 136 13.12 1.13 2.41
C MET A 136 12.49 0.95 3.79
N TYR A 137 11.16 1.03 3.89
CA TYR A 137 10.46 0.83 5.16
C TYR A 137 10.41 -0.63 5.61
N LEU A 138 10.36 -1.60 4.69
CA LEU A 138 10.46 -3.03 5.02
C LEU A 138 11.78 -3.36 5.73
N SER A 139 12.85 -2.63 5.43
CA SER A 139 14.17 -2.82 6.04
C SER A 139 14.29 -2.25 7.47
N ILE A 140 13.38 -1.35 7.90
CA ILE A 140 13.38 -0.80 9.25
C ILE A 140 12.73 -1.83 10.20
N PRO A 141 13.39 -2.23 11.31
CA PRO A 141 12.79 -3.14 12.29
C PRO A 141 11.46 -2.63 12.83
N GLU A 142 10.51 -3.53 13.09
CA GLU A 142 9.21 -3.27 13.73
C GLU A 142 8.29 -2.28 13.00
N THR A 143 8.64 -1.84 11.81
CA THR A 143 7.83 -0.92 11.00
C THR A 143 6.63 -1.63 10.39
N THR A 144 5.47 -1.00 10.41
CA THR A 144 4.28 -1.45 9.67
C THR A 144 4.28 -0.85 8.25
N VAL A 145 4.05 -1.67 7.21
CA VAL A 145 4.04 -1.22 5.80
C VAL A 145 2.72 -1.61 5.14
N LEU A 146 2.02 -0.62 4.57
CA LEU A 146 0.66 -0.73 4.08
C LEU A 146 0.53 -0.21 2.63
N ASP A 147 -0.26 -0.90 1.81
CA ASP A 147 -0.58 -0.53 0.41
C ASP A 147 -2.09 -0.75 0.14
N PRO A 148 -2.98 0.16 0.58
CA PRO A 148 -4.41 0.03 0.42
C PRO A 148 -4.88 0.10 -1.02
N ALA A 149 -5.92 -0.68 -1.35
CA ALA A 149 -6.46 -0.83 -2.69
C ALA A 149 -7.35 0.33 -3.14
N ASP A 150 -8.06 1.00 -2.22
CA ASP A 150 -9.03 2.04 -2.56
C ASP A 150 -9.31 3.05 -1.44
N TYR A 151 -10.31 3.90 -1.67
CA TYR A 151 -10.77 4.92 -0.74
C TYR A 151 -11.23 4.35 0.61
N ASP A 152 -12.08 3.32 0.59
CA ASP A 152 -12.69 2.77 1.79
C ASP A 152 -11.68 2.01 2.65
N GLN A 153 -10.77 1.27 2.01
CA GLN A 153 -9.69 0.60 2.71
C GLN A 153 -8.69 1.60 3.32
N LEU A 154 -8.28 2.63 2.56
CA LEU A 154 -7.39 3.68 3.07
C LEU A 154 -7.99 4.40 4.29
N ALA A 155 -9.26 4.79 4.24
CA ALA A 155 -9.94 5.43 5.35
C ALA A 155 -10.00 4.53 6.59
N SER A 156 -10.37 3.25 6.40
CA SER A 156 -10.47 2.27 7.49
C SER A 156 -9.11 2.02 8.17
N ILE A 157 -8.05 1.78 7.41
CA ILE A 157 -6.72 1.53 8.00
C ILE A 157 -6.13 2.78 8.65
N THR A 158 -6.40 3.98 8.10
CA THR A 158 -5.92 5.25 8.69
C THR A 158 -6.44 5.41 10.12
N ARG A 159 -7.70 5.05 10.38
CA ARG A 159 -8.27 5.08 11.75
C ARG A 159 -7.58 4.10 12.70
N GLN A 160 -7.14 2.95 12.20
CA GLN A 160 -6.47 1.93 13.02
C GLN A 160 -5.06 2.34 13.41
N LEU A 161 -4.39 3.18 12.59
CA LEU A 161 -3.00 3.59 12.83
C LEU A 161 -2.80 4.25 14.20
N VAL A 162 -3.79 4.92 14.76
CA VAL A 162 -3.66 5.52 16.11
C VAL A 162 -3.36 4.50 17.22
N ASN A 163 -3.64 3.23 16.96
CA ASN A 163 -3.38 2.12 17.88
C ASN A 163 -2.13 1.31 17.51
N VAL A 164 -1.43 1.70 16.44
CA VAL A 164 -0.16 1.07 16.00
C VAL A 164 0.99 1.85 16.63
N GLU A 165 1.81 1.17 17.40
CA GLU A 165 3.03 1.75 17.99
C GLU A 165 4.20 1.69 16.98
N GLY A 166 5.16 2.59 17.15
CA GLY A 166 6.33 2.67 16.29
C GLY A 166 6.07 3.37 14.96
N VAL A 167 6.92 3.10 13.98
CA VAL A 167 6.80 3.71 12.65
C VAL A 167 5.87 2.89 11.76
N SER A 168 4.96 3.56 11.08
CA SER A 168 4.23 2.95 9.96
C SER A 168 4.46 3.72 8.67
N TYR A 169 4.42 3.03 7.53
CA TYR A 169 4.43 3.61 6.20
C TYR A 169 3.21 3.16 5.42
N THR A 170 2.38 4.11 5.00
CA THR A 170 1.24 3.86 4.12
C THR A 170 1.51 4.52 2.78
N ARG A 171 1.69 3.72 1.75
CA ARG A 171 1.74 4.20 0.37
C ARG A 171 0.33 4.26 -0.19
N PHE A 172 -0.06 5.34 -0.87
CA PHE A 172 -1.44 5.49 -1.35
C PHE A 172 -1.55 6.32 -2.62
N VAL A 173 -2.69 6.20 -3.29
CA VAL A 173 -3.03 6.95 -4.51
C VAL A 173 -3.81 8.22 -4.13
N ARG A 174 -3.47 9.37 -4.72
CA ARG A 174 -4.20 10.62 -4.47
C ARG A 174 -5.56 10.67 -5.15
N LYS A 175 -5.65 10.16 -6.37
CA LYS A 175 -6.81 10.27 -7.25
C LYS A 175 -7.89 9.24 -6.91
N GLY A 176 -9.05 9.36 -7.55
CA GLY A 176 -10.02 8.27 -7.59
C GLY A 176 -9.48 7.13 -8.46
N ILE A 177 -9.53 5.94 -7.94
CA ILE A 177 -9.16 4.68 -8.59
C ILE A 177 -10.36 3.75 -8.64
N ILE A 178 -10.18 2.53 -9.12
CA ILE A 178 -11.27 1.56 -9.13
C ILE A 178 -11.70 1.27 -7.69
N GLN A 179 -13.02 1.30 -7.45
CA GLN A 179 -13.59 0.93 -6.17
C GLN A 179 -13.63 -0.60 -6.06
N VAL A 180 -12.89 -1.12 -5.11
CA VAL A 180 -12.83 -2.56 -4.80
C VAL A 180 -13.82 -2.89 -3.69
N TYR A 181 -13.86 -2.06 -2.67
CA TYR A 181 -14.62 -2.29 -1.45
C TYR A 181 -15.78 -1.31 -1.28
N GLY A 182 -16.86 -1.78 -0.66
CA GLY A 182 -18.01 -0.98 -0.31
C GLY A 182 -17.87 -0.33 1.05
N GLU A 183 -18.60 0.76 1.23
CA GLU A 183 -18.68 1.48 2.51
C GLU A 183 -19.05 0.54 3.68
N GLY A 184 -18.33 0.73 4.79
CA GLY A 184 -18.49 -0.09 5.99
C GLY A 184 -17.79 -1.45 5.91
N SER A 185 -16.87 -1.65 4.96
CA SER A 185 -15.93 -2.77 4.98
C SER A 185 -14.96 -2.61 6.16
N GLU A 186 -14.69 -3.72 6.82
CA GLU A 186 -13.80 -3.78 7.98
C GLU A 186 -12.51 -4.52 7.62
N PHE A 187 -11.37 -3.92 7.94
CA PHE A 187 -10.04 -4.45 7.69
C PHE A 187 -9.29 -4.57 9.02
N GLU A 188 -8.26 -5.40 9.05
CA GLU A 188 -7.39 -5.58 10.21
C GLU A 188 -5.94 -5.52 9.74
N ILE A 189 -5.16 -4.57 10.25
CA ILE A 189 -3.73 -4.44 9.94
C ILE A 189 -3.01 -5.72 10.39
N GLY A 190 -2.20 -6.29 9.50
CA GLY A 190 -1.52 -7.58 9.72
C GLY A 190 -2.29 -8.79 9.18
N LYS A 191 -3.49 -8.58 8.61
CA LYS A 191 -4.29 -9.65 8.01
C LYS A 191 -4.54 -9.41 6.53
N GLY A 192 -4.42 -10.48 5.73
CA GLY A 192 -4.83 -10.47 4.32
C GLY A 192 -6.34 -10.69 4.16
N VAL A 193 -6.91 -10.18 3.07
CA VAL A 193 -8.32 -10.35 2.72
C VAL A 193 -8.44 -11.37 1.59
N VAL A 194 -9.11 -12.49 1.84
CA VAL A 194 -9.43 -13.47 0.78
C VAL A 194 -10.62 -12.93 -0.01
N LEU A 195 -10.38 -12.56 -1.28
CA LEU A 195 -11.40 -12.00 -2.16
C LEU A 195 -12.19 -13.12 -2.88
N HIS A 196 -11.47 -14.14 -3.34
CA HIS A 196 -12.03 -15.34 -3.94
C HIS A 196 -11.24 -16.56 -3.50
N GLU A 197 -11.96 -17.66 -3.17
CA GLU A 197 -11.36 -18.97 -2.92
C GLU A 197 -12.33 -20.09 -3.30
N SER A 198 -11.77 -21.23 -3.71
CA SER A 198 -12.48 -22.47 -3.92
C SER A 198 -11.59 -23.69 -3.61
N ASP A 199 -12.20 -24.85 -3.47
CA ASP A 199 -11.51 -26.15 -3.32
C ASP A 199 -10.81 -26.64 -4.60
N LYS A 200 -11.05 -25.95 -5.72
CA LYS A 200 -10.48 -26.26 -7.05
C LYS A 200 -9.36 -25.34 -7.46
N ASP A 201 -8.94 -24.44 -6.59
CA ASP A 201 -7.91 -23.46 -6.92
C ASP A 201 -6.57 -24.12 -7.21
N VAL A 202 -5.99 -23.80 -8.36
CA VAL A 202 -4.71 -24.32 -8.82
C VAL A 202 -3.54 -23.37 -8.62
N ALA A 203 -3.80 -22.12 -8.28
CA ALA A 203 -2.81 -21.09 -7.91
C ALA A 203 -3.45 -20.03 -7.01
N THR A 204 -2.62 -19.26 -6.30
CA THR A 204 -3.07 -18.10 -5.55
C THR A 204 -2.39 -16.83 -6.08
N ILE A 205 -3.20 -15.80 -6.36
CA ILE A 205 -2.73 -14.45 -6.65
C ILE A 205 -2.73 -13.68 -5.33
N ILE A 206 -1.55 -13.17 -4.93
CA ILE A 206 -1.37 -12.30 -3.76
C ILE A 206 -1.03 -10.89 -4.27
N THR A 207 -1.84 -9.91 -3.93
CA THR A 207 -1.78 -8.57 -4.53
C THR A 207 -2.05 -7.49 -3.49
N SER A 208 -1.88 -6.22 -3.87
CA SER A 208 -2.25 -5.06 -3.04
C SER A 208 -2.41 -3.80 -3.89
N GLY A 209 -2.90 -2.74 -3.27
CA GLY A 209 -3.01 -1.44 -3.92
C GLY A 209 -3.83 -1.49 -5.22
N ILE A 210 -3.40 -0.74 -6.23
CA ILE A 210 -4.10 -0.70 -7.52
C ILE A 210 -4.10 -2.03 -8.28
N MET A 211 -3.22 -2.97 -7.89
CA MET A 211 -3.15 -4.27 -8.56
C MET A 211 -4.27 -5.23 -8.13
N VAL A 212 -5.05 -4.87 -7.09
CA VAL A 212 -6.20 -5.67 -6.66
C VAL A 212 -7.24 -5.75 -7.78
N ASP A 213 -7.58 -4.63 -8.42
CA ASP A 213 -8.54 -4.61 -9.53
C ASP A 213 -8.03 -5.40 -10.75
N GLU A 214 -6.75 -5.26 -11.13
CA GLU A 214 -6.16 -6.04 -12.21
C GLU A 214 -6.12 -7.55 -11.88
N SER A 215 -5.97 -7.90 -10.61
CA SER A 215 -6.02 -9.30 -10.15
C SER A 215 -7.43 -9.87 -10.20
N LEU A 216 -8.46 -9.08 -9.89
CA LEU A 216 -9.86 -9.48 -10.05
C LEU A 216 -10.24 -9.70 -11.52
N LYS A 217 -9.80 -8.81 -12.42
CA LYS A 217 -9.96 -9.02 -13.88
C LYS A 217 -9.23 -10.27 -14.38
N ALA A 218 -8.03 -10.54 -13.84
CA ALA A 218 -7.30 -11.76 -14.17
C ALA A 218 -8.04 -13.02 -13.67
N TYR A 219 -8.61 -12.96 -12.47
CA TYR A 219 -9.46 -14.01 -11.93
C TYR A 219 -10.64 -14.33 -12.87
N GLU A 220 -11.37 -13.31 -13.33
CA GLU A 220 -12.50 -13.48 -14.25
C GLU A 220 -12.06 -14.09 -15.58
N ALA A 221 -10.94 -13.63 -16.15
CA ALA A 221 -10.40 -14.17 -17.39
C ALA A 221 -9.98 -15.63 -17.24
N LEU A 222 -9.32 -15.99 -16.14
CA LEU A 222 -8.91 -17.38 -15.85
C LEU A 222 -10.13 -18.27 -15.62
N GLN A 223 -11.14 -17.80 -14.91
CA GLN A 223 -12.40 -18.54 -14.75
C GLN A 223 -13.10 -18.83 -16.07
N ALA A 224 -13.10 -17.87 -17.00
CA ALA A 224 -13.66 -18.08 -18.34
C ALA A 224 -12.91 -19.16 -19.14
N GLU A 225 -11.65 -19.42 -18.81
CA GLU A 225 -10.83 -20.50 -19.38
C GLU A 225 -10.92 -21.82 -18.56
N GLY A 226 -11.71 -21.85 -17.48
CA GLY A 226 -11.84 -23.03 -16.59
C GLY A 226 -10.68 -23.21 -15.61
N ILE A 227 -9.86 -22.18 -15.38
CA ILE A 227 -8.74 -22.16 -14.43
C ILE A 227 -9.18 -21.45 -13.15
N ASN A 228 -9.33 -22.21 -12.06
CA ASN A 228 -9.71 -21.62 -10.77
C ASN A 228 -8.48 -21.15 -10.02
N VAL A 229 -8.55 -19.95 -9.46
CA VAL A 229 -7.47 -19.34 -8.67
C VAL A 229 -8.02 -18.63 -7.44
N ARG A 230 -7.26 -18.64 -6.36
CA ARG A 230 -7.50 -17.80 -5.18
C ARG A 230 -6.97 -16.41 -5.41
N VAL A 231 -7.66 -15.39 -4.88
CA VAL A 231 -7.18 -14.00 -4.89
C VAL A 231 -7.16 -13.48 -3.47
N ILE A 232 -6.01 -12.94 -3.05
CA ILE A 232 -5.78 -12.38 -1.71
C ILE A 232 -5.28 -10.94 -1.86
N ASP A 233 -6.00 -9.98 -1.27
CA ASP A 233 -5.49 -8.64 -1.04
C ASP A 233 -4.63 -8.63 0.23
N MET A 234 -3.33 -8.51 0.07
CA MET A 234 -2.33 -8.44 1.12
C MET A 234 -1.90 -6.98 1.33
N PHE A 235 -2.84 -6.12 1.70
CA PHE A 235 -2.60 -4.69 1.89
C PHE A 235 -1.60 -4.37 3.01
N THR A 236 -1.34 -5.32 3.91
CA THR A 236 -0.27 -5.24 4.91
C THR A 236 0.92 -6.09 4.45
N TRP A 237 2.03 -5.42 4.08
CA TRP A 237 3.25 -6.11 3.68
C TRP A 237 4.13 -6.47 4.89
N LYS A 238 3.99 -5.68 5.97
CA LYS A 238 4.67 -5.93 7.24
C LYS A 238 3.80 -5.38 8.39
N PRO A 239 3.45 -6.21 9.39
CA PRO A 239 3.69 -7.65 9.42
C PRO A 239 2.90 -8.39 8.33
N LEU A 240 3.52 -9.40 7.71
CA LEU A 240 2.85 -10.26 6.74
C LEU A 240 1.90 -11.22 7.45
N ASP A 241 0.74 -11.50 6.88
CA ASP A 241 -0.11 -12.63 7.31
C ASP A 241 0.51 -13.95 6.81
N GLU A 242 1.58 -14.39 7.49
CA GLU A 242 2.33 -15.59 7.11
C GLU A 242 1.45 -16.85 7.14
N GLU A 243 0.50 -16.94 8.08
CA GLU A 243 -0.41 -18.08 8.17
C GLU A 243 -1.28 -18.21 6.92
N LEU A 244 -1.82 -17.09 6.42
CA LEU A 244 -2.61 -17.07 5.21
C LEU A 244 -1.78 -17.40 3.97
N VAL A 245 -0.55 -16.88 3.86
CA VAL A 245 0.38 -17.19 2.76
C VAL A 245 0.73 -18.69 2.75
N ILE A 246 1.07 -19.25 3.91
CA ILE A 246 1.43 -20.68 4.04
C ILE A 246 0.22 -21.57 3.71
N LYS A 247 -0.98 -21.22 4.21
CA LYS A 247 -2.22 -21.93 3.89
C LYS A 247 -2.45 -21.93 2.37
N ALA A 248 -2.41 -20.76 1.75
CA ALA A 248 -2.62 -20.62 0.32
C ALA A 248 -1.61 -21.44 -0.50
N ALA A 249 -0.33 -21.39 -0.14
CA ALA A 249 0.73 -22.14 -0.80
C ALA A 249 0.52 -23.66 -0.71
N LYS A 250 0.17 -24.17 0.47
CA LYS A 250 -0.09 -25.61 0.68
C LYS A 250 -1.31 -26.10 -0.09
N GLU A 251 -2.37 -25.29 -0.15
CA GLU A 251 -3.64 -25.68 -0.79
C GLU A 251 -3.57 -25.56 -2.30
N THR A 252 -2.89 -24.54 -2.84
CA THR A 252 -2.89 -24.26 -4.29
C THR A 252 -1.60 -24.66 -5.00
N GLY A 253 -0.47 -24.82 -4.29
CA GLY A 253 0.82 -25.29 -4.80
C GLY A 253 1.54 -24.35 -5.76
N ALA A 254 0.99 -23.15 -6.06
CA ALA A 254 1.62 -22.11 -6.86
C ALA A 254 1.16 -20.73 -6.40
N ILE A 255 2.07 -19.77 -6.35
CA ILE A 255 1.82 -18.39 -5.95
C ILE A 255 2.19 -17.46 -7.11
N VAL A 256 1.37 -16.43 -7.32
CA VAL A 256 1.70 -15.28 -8.16
C VAL A 256 1.55 -14.02 -7.32
N THR A 257 2.58 -13.20 -7.24
CA THR A 257 2.49 -11.90 -6.58
C THR A 257 2.32 -10.79 -7.63
N ALA A 258 1.42 -9.83 -7.35
CA ALA A 258 1.16 -8.70 -8.25
C ALA A 258 1.23 -7.39 -7.46
N GLU A 259 2.16 -6.51 -7.82
CA GLU A 259 2.48 -5.29 -7.08
C GLU A 259 2.81 -4.11 -7.99
N ASN A 260 2.39 -2.91 -7.60
CA ASN A 260 2.77 -1.64 -8.22
C ASN A 260 4.08 -1.12 -7.63
N HIS A 261 5.13 -1.93 -7.71
CA HIS A 261 6.44 -1.72 -7.09
C HIS A 261 7.50 -2.53 -7.85
N ASN A 262 8.79 -2.32 -7.57
CA ASN A 262 9.86 -3.18 -8.09
C ASN A 262 9.78 -4.57 -7.45
N VAL A 263 9.78 -5.61 -8.28
CA VAL A 263 9.62 -7.02 -7.85
C VAL A 263 10.78 -7.53 -6.98
N THR A 264 11.96 -6.89 -7.05
CA THR A 264 13.15 -7.37 -6.35
C THR A 264 13.13 -7.07 -4.84
N CYS A 265 12.24 -6.22 -4.36
CA CYS A 265 12.27 -5.73 -2.98
C CYS A 265 10.90 -5.36 -2.40
N GLY A 266 9.79 -5.74 -3.05
CA GLY A 266 8.43 -5.42 -2.62
C GLY A 266 7.69 -6.61 -2.01
N LEU A 267 6.37 -6.64 -2.22
CA LEU A 267 5.46 -7.67 -1.72
C LEU A 267 5.92 -9.08 -2.12
N GLY A 268 6.30 -9.26 -3.39
CA GLY A 268 6.77 -10.55 -3.90
C GLY A 268 7.97 -11.07 -3.15
N SER A 269 8.93 -10.21 -2.79
CA SER A 269 10.11 -10.59 -2.00
C SER A 269 9.76 -10.96 -0.55
N VAL A 270 8.80 -10.26 0.06
CA VAL A 270 8.32 -10.58 1.41
C VAL A 270 7.62 -11.94 1.42
N VAL A 271 6.75 -12.20 0.43
CA VAL A 271 6.08 -13.50 0.25
C VAL A 271 7.11 -14.61 -0.02
N ALA A 272 8.08 -14.38 -0.91
CA ALA A 272 9.14 -15.37 -1.21
C ALA A 272 9.95 -15.73 0.04
N ASN A 273 10.26 -14.75 0.89
CA ASN A 273 10.97 -15.00 2.16
C ASN A 273 10.14 -15.88 3.11
N CYS A 274 8.83 -15.60 3.23
CA CYS A 274 7.91 -16.44 4.02
C CYS A 274 7.86 -17.88 3.48
N LEU A 275 7.68 -18.03 2.15
CA LEU A 275 7.62 -19.33 1.49
C LEU A 275 8.93 -20.13 1.65
N ALA A 276 10.06 -19.50 1.43
CA ALA A 276 11.37 -20.17 1.54
C ALA A 276 11.61 -20.74 2.95
N LYS A 277 11.16 -20.06 3.99
CA LYS A 277 11.30 -20.49 5.39
C LYS A 277 10.33 -21.59 5.80
N ASN A 278 9.09 -21.54 5.31
CA ASN A 278 7.98 -22.30 5.88
C ASN A 278 7.40 -23.35 4.93
N CYS A 279 7.31 -23.06 3.63
CA CYS A 279 6.65 -23.88 2.63
C CYS A 279 7.19 -23.56 1.23
N PRO A 280 8.38 -24.03 0.83
CA PRO A 280 8.94 -23.75 -0.49
C PRO A 280 7.96 -24.09 -1.61
N THR A 281 7.60 -23.08 -2.40
CA THR A 281 6.52 -23.14 -3.37
C THR A 281 6.93 -22.37 -4.63
N ILE A 282 6.45 -22.80 -5.79
CA ILE A 282 6.64 -22.07 -7.05
C ILE A 282 6.02 -20.69 -6.93
N GLN A 283 6.80 -19.65 -7.24
CA GLN A 283 6.33 -18.28 -7.27
C GLN A 283 6.70 -17.59 -8.58
N GLU A 284 5.76 -16.84 -9.16
CA GLU A 284 5.97 -15.90 -10.25
C GLU A 284 5.65 -14.47 -9.77
N PHE A 285 6.31 -13.48 -10.39
CA PHE A 285 6.26 -12.10 -9.95
C PHE A 285 5.75 -11.19 -11.07
N VAL A 286 4.69 -10.45 -10.80
CA VAL A 286 4.16 -9.39 -11.66
C VAL A 286 4.38 -8.05 -10.94
N GLY A 287 5.12 -7.15 -11.58
CA GLY A 287 5.52 -5.86 -11.05
C GLY A 287 6.58 -5.24 -11.95
N VAL A 288 7.15 -4.12 -11.55
CA VAL A 288 8.20 -3.45 -12.31
C VAL A 288 9.49 -4.28 -12.27
N GLN A 289 9.99 -4.66 -13.46
CA GLN A 289 11.14 -5.56 -13.62
C GLN A 289 12.46 -4.78 -13.66
N ASP A 290 12.89 -4.25 -12.51
CA ASP A 290 14.17 -3.54 -12.32
C ASP A 290 14.38 -2.40 -13.34
N LEU A 291 13.36 -1.55 -13.48
CA LEU A 291 13.35 -0.42 -14.42
C LEU A 291 13.12 0.90 -13.67
N PHE A 292 13.70 1.98 -14.19
CA PHE A 292 13.38 3.32 -13.75
C PHE A 292 12.00 3.77 -14.22
N GLY A 293 11.38 4.68 -13.44
CA GLY A 293 10.11 5.29 -13.80
C GLY A 293 10.20 6.18 -15.05
N GLN A 294 9.09 6.26 -15.79
CA GLN A 294 8.92 7.09 -16.98
C GLN A 294 7.82 8.13 -16.79
N VAL A 295 7.62 9.01 -17.75
CA VAL A 295 6.52 10.00 -17.80
C VAL A 295 5.43 9.50 -18.73
N GLY A 296 4.18 9.52 -18.26
CA GLY A 296 3.03 9.18 -19.11
C GLY A 296 1.72 9.09 -18.32
N PRO A 297 0.60 8.89 -19.02
CA PRO A 297 -0.65 8.51 -18.38
C PRO A 297 -0.49 7.20 -17.62
N GLN A 298 -1.22 7.02 -16.52
CA GLN A 298 -1.15 5.80 -15.71
C GLN A 298 -1.36 4.53 -16.55
N ASP A 299 -2.34 4.53 -17.46
CA ASP A 299 -2.62 3.37 -18.32
C ASP A 299 -1.43 2.99 -19.20
N TYR A 300 -0.80 3.97 -19.85
CA TYR A 300 0.43 3.75 -20.63
C TYR A 300 1.55 3.13 -19.78
N LEU A 301 1.71 3.62 -18.55
CA LEU A 301 2.74 3.11 -17.64
C LEU A 301 2.43 1.68 -17.18
N MET A 302 1.16 1.39 -16.90
CA MET A 302 0.73 0.03 -16.56
C MET A 302 1.01 -0.95 -17.71
N ASP A 303 0.74 -0.54 -18.97
CA ASP A 303 1.06 -1.34 -20.15
C ASP A 303 2.59 -1.50 -20.29
N THR A 304 3.34 -0.41 -20.15
CA THR A 304 4.80 -0.41 -20.32
C THR A 304 5.50 -1.31 -19.30
N TYR A 305 5.03 -1.35 -18.08
CA TYR A 305 5.65 -2.14 -17.01
C TYR A 305 5.02 -3.52 -16.81
N GLY A 306 4.05 -3.91 -17.65
CA GLY A 306 3.40 -5.22 -17.53
C GLY A 306 2.54 -5.38 -16.28
N LEU A 307 1.82 -4.32 -15.88
CA LEU A 307 0.98 -4.27 -14.68
C LEU A 307 -0.51 -4.47 -15.02
N ARG A 308 -0.82 -5.36 -15.97
CA ARG A 308 -2.19 -5.63 -16.41
C ARG A 308 -2.64 -7.04 -16.06
N ALA A 309 -3.95 -7.21 -16.05
CA ALA A 309 -4.59 -8.52 -15.85
C ALA A 309 -4.01 -9.60 -16.77
N ALA A 310 -3.73 -9.28 -18.03
CA ALA A 310 -3.13 -10.22 -18.98
C ALA A 310 -1.78 -10.77 -18.51
N ASN A 311 -0.94 -9.91 -17.92
CA ASN A 311 0.37 -10.33 -17.38
C ASN A 311 0.22 -11.23 -16.16
N ILE A 312 -0.80 -10.98 -15.32
CA ILE A 312 -1.13 -11.85 -14.18
C ILE A 312 -1.62 -13.22 -14.69
N VAL A 313 -2.49 -13.24 -15.71
CA VAL A 313 -2.97 -14.49 -16.36
C VAL A 313 -1.80 -15.32 -16.88
N GLU A 314 -0.86 -14.69 -17.59
CA GLU A 314 0.35 -15.37 -18.09
C GLU A 314 1.21 -15.93 -16.95
N ALA A 315 1.41 -15.13 -15.88
CA ALA A 315 2.17 -15.56 -14.72
C ALA A 315 1.51 -16.75 -14.01
N VAL A 316 0.17 -16.76 -13.88
CA VAL A 316 -0.57 -17.89 -13.32
C VAL A 316 -0.38 -19.14 -14.17
N LYS A 317 -0.58 -19.06 -15.49
CA LYS A 317 -0.37 -20.19 -16.41
C LYS A 317 1.05 -20.74 -16.33
N LYS A 318 2.03 -19.84 -16.27
CA LYS A 318 3.44 -20.20 -16.12
C LYS A 318 3.71 -20.90 -14.78
N ALA A 319 3.19 -20.35 -13.66
CA ALA A 319 3.35 -20.96 -12.34
C ALA A 319 2.74 -22.37 -12.29
N VAL A 320 1.51 -22.53 -12.80
CA VAL A 320 0.82 -23.81 -12.86
C VAL A 320 1.57 -24.85 -13.74
N SER A 321 2.15 -24.42 -14.86
CA SER A 321 2.91 -25.32 -15.75
C SER A 321 4.24 -25.82 -15.13
N ARG A 322 4.68 -25.22 -14.04
CA ARG A 322 5.94 -25.57 -13.35
C ARG A 322 5.71 -26.51 -12.15
N LYS A 323 4.47 -26.83 -11.80
CA LYS A 323 4.13 -27.83 -10.80
C LYS A 323 4.55 -29.22 -11.28
#